data_f6038480badd4182fe1104c5d1e46783
#
_entry.id   f6038480badd4182fe1104c5d1e46783
#
_cell.length_a   1.000
_cell.length_b   1.000
_cell.length_c   1.000
_cell.angle_alpha   90.00
_cell.angle_beta   90.00
_cell.angle_gamma   90.00
#
_symmetry.space_group_name_H-M   'P 1'
#
loop_
_entity.id
_entity.type
_entity.pdbx_description
1 polymer ?
#
loop_
_entity_poly.entity_id
_entity_poly.type
_entity_poly.pdbx_seq_one_letter_code
_entity_poly.pdbx_strand_id
1 'polypeptide(L)'
;MHTIIAPQIKLKKNNIMTIYLINNTHTYNDITNELKNIKTGKMIKIAAMRVKCLEYMLNHAQQEIIYKRQLTNALWGERGQFISDANLTQILYLLRRDLKGFGLSQFFSTVPRTGIKVDAEIIISNEKPKKTSSLRRAQYKYMVLFFASLSMITMIIFLTQ
;
A
#
# COMPACT_ATOMS: atom_id res chain seq x y z
N MET A 1 30.46 -12.97 26.49
CA MET A 1 29.17 -13.09 25.79
C MET A 1 28.84 -11.74 25.17
N HIS A 2 29.14 -11.54 23.88
CA HIS A 2 28.84 -10.31 23.17
C HIS A 2 27.46 -10.41 22.54
N THR A 3 26.51 -9.64 23.09
CA THR A 3 25.19 -9.46 22.47
C THR A 3 25.37 -8.57 21.24
N ILE A 4 25.26 -9.15 20.06
CA ILE A 4 25.21 -8.41 18.80
C ILE A 4 23.83 -7.75 18.71
N ILE A 5 23.79 -6.45 19.04
CA ILE A 5 22.62 -5.60 18.80
C ILE A 5 22.61 -5.35 17.28
N ALA A 6 21.68 -6.00 16.58
CA ALA A 6 21.44 -5.70 15.18
C ALA A 6 20.98 -4.24 15.05
N PRO A 7 21.60 -3.43 14.19
CA PRO A 7 21.20 -2.04 14.01
C PRO A 7 19.77 -1.99 13.45
N GLN A 8 18.90 -1.28 14.15
CA GLN A 8 17.60 -0.88 13.64
C GLN A 8 17.85 0.01 12.40
N ILE A 9 17.89 -0.60 11.25
CA ILE A 9 17.96 0.13 9.98
C ILE A 9 16.61 0.81 9.81
N LYS A 10 16.54 2.06 10.27
CA LYS A 10 15.50 3.01 9.87
C LYS A 10 15.75 3.31 8.38
N LEU A 11 15.26 2.44 7.51
CA LEU A 11 15.33 2.63 6.08
C LEU A 11 14.64 3.96 5.76
N LYS A 12 15.47 4.97 5.51
CA LYS A 12 15.06 6.21 4.86
C LYS A 12 14.28 5.76 3.62
N LYS A 13 12.97 6.06 3.58
CA LYS A 13 12.06 5.70 2.50
C LYS A 13 12.61 6.36 1.23
N ASN A 14 13.52 5.68 0.56
CA ASN A 14 13.96 6.06 -0.77
C ASN A 14 12.69 6.04 -1.62
N ASN A 15 12.55 6.98 -2.52
CA ASN A 15 11.39 7.20 -3.40
C ASN A 15 11.21 6.04 -4.42
N ILE A 16 11.34 4.81 -3.97
CA ILE A 16 11.17 3.58 -4.75
C ILE A 16 9.79 3.03 -4.38
N MET A 17 8.93 2.94 -5.37
CA MET A 17 7.62 2.35 -5.26
C MET A 17 7.77 0.83 -5.31
N THR A 18 7.29 0.14 -4.27
CA THR A 18 7.26 -1.31 -4.25
C THR A 18 5.85 -1.78 -4.61
N ILE A 19 5.77 -2.61 -5.63
CA ILE A 19 4.53 -3.27 -6.02
C ILE A 19 4.64 -4.75 -5.65
N TYR A 20 3.69 -5.21 -4.87
CA TYR A 20 3.54 -6.62 -4.50
C TYR A 20 2.47 -7.24 -5.38
N LEU A 21 2.83 -8.26 -6.15
CA LEU A 21 1.87 -9.09 -6.89
C LEU A 21 1.46 -10.26 -5.99
N ILE A 22 0.16 -10.40 -5.75
CA ILE A 22 -0.43 -11.37 -4.82
C ILE A 22 -1.25 -12.38 -5.63
N ASN A 23 -0.89 -13.65 -5.56
CA ASN A 23 -1.54 -14.77 -6.26
C ASN A 23 -1.77 -14.50 -7.76
N ASN A 24 -0.91 -13.73 -8.42
CA ASN A 24 -1.03 -13.34 -9.82
C ASN A 24 -2.36 -12.65 -10.20
N THR A 25 -3.17 -12.23 -9.23
CA THR A 25 -4.51 -11.67 -9.42
C THR A 25 -4.70 -10.27 -8.85
N HIS A 26 -3.87 -9.88 -7.88
CA HIS A 26 -3.97 -8.60 -7.20
C HIS A 26 -2.60 -7.93 -7.11
N THR A 27 -2.58 -6.60 -7.11
CA THR A 27 -1.38 -5.80 -6.84
C THR A 27 -1.60 -4.91 -5.64
N TYR A 28 -0.60 -4.81 -4.77
CA TYR A 28 -0.56 -3.84 -3.68
C TYR A 28 0.57 -2.84 -3.91
N ASN A 29 0.27 -1.56 -3.75
CA ASN A 29 1.21 -0.45 -3.88
C ASN A 29 1.48 0.15 -2.48
N ASP A 30 2.74 0.13 -2.03
CA ASP A 30 3.16 0.60 -0.70
C ASP A 30 3.12 2.13 -0.53
N ILE A 31 3.16 2.90 -1.63
CA ILE A 31 3.09 4.38 -1.57
C ILE A 31 1.65 4.85 -1.42
N THR A 32 0.73 4.28 -2.21
CA THR A 32 -0.68 4.70 -2.23
C THR A 32 -1.55 3.95 -1.23
N ASN A 33 -1.02 2.85 -0.67
CA ASN A 33 -1.74 1.91 0.21
C ASN A 33 -2.98 1.30 -0.48
N GLU A 34 -2.90 1.11 -1.78
CA GLU A 34 -3.99 0.62 -2.60
C GLU A 34 -3.77 -0.83 -3.02
N LEU A 35 -4.80 -1.63 -2.82
CA LEU A 35 -4.92 -2.99 -3.31
C LEU A 35 -5.81 -2.97 -4.55
N LYS A 36 -5.31 -3.49 -5.67
CA LYS A 36 -6.00 -3.51 -6.98
C LYS A 36 -6.18 -4.94 -7.46
N ASN A 37 -7.38 -5.28 -7.88
CA ASN A 37 -7.64 -6.52 -8.63
C ASN A 37 -7.29 -6.29 -10.10
N ILE A 38 -6.39 -7.10 -10.66
CA ILE A 38 -5.87 -6.94 -12.02
C ILE A 38 -6.96 -7.19 -13.07
N LYS A 39 -7.83 -8.18 -12.84
CA LYS A 39 -8.86 -8.58 -13.80
C LYS A 39 -10.01 -7.57 -13.87
N THR A 40 -10.50 -7.13 -12.71
CA THR A 40 -11.69 -6.25 -12.64
C THR A 40 -11.34 -4.77 -12.62
N GLY A 41 -10.07 -4.43 -12.38
CA GLY A 41 -9.63 -3.04 -12.20
C GLY A 41 -10.11 -2.40 -10.88
N LYS A 42 -10.92 -3.11 -10.08
CA LYS A 42 -11.43 -2.62 -8.80
C LYS A 42 -10.27 -2.32 -7.85
N MET A 43 -10.37 -1.25 -7.09
CA MET A 43 -9.37 -0.82 -6.11
C MET A 43 -10.00 -0.56 -4.76
N ILE A 44 -9.27 -0.88 -3.70
CA ILE A 44 -9.59 -0.47 -2.32
C ILE A 44 -8.35 0.13 -1.67
N LYS A 45 -8.58 1.09 -0.79
CA LYS A 45 -7.54 1.68 0.05
C LYS A 45 -7.62 1.07 1.43
N ILE A 46 -6.50 0.50 1.88
CA ILE A 46 -6.39 -0.08 3.22
C ILE A 46 -5.93 1.00 4.17
N ALA A 47 -6.48 1.07 5.39
CA ALA A 47 -6.26 2.19 6.29
C ALA A 47 -5.36 1.85 7.49
N ALA A 48 -4.53 2.84 7.86
CA ALA A 48 -3.80 2.95 9.12
C ALA A 48 -3.07 1.67 9.55
N MET A 49 -3.44 1.12 10.72
CA MET A 49 -2.76 -0.04 11.33
C MET A 49 -2.83 -1.32 10.48
N ARG A 50 -3.90 -1.47 9.68
CA ARG A 50 -4.05 -2.62 8.77
C ARG A 50 -3.05 -2.58 7.61
N VAL A 51 -2.69 -1.37 7.13
CA VAL A 51 -1.61 -1.18 6.15
C VAL A 51 -0.29 -1.69 6.71
N LYS A 52 0.10 -1.25 7.91
CA LYS A 52 1.34 -1.71 8.54
C LYS A 52 1.37 -3.22 8.73
N CYS A 53 0.21 -3.80 9.11
CA CYS A 53 0.07 -5.24 9.27
C CYS A 53 0.26 -5.97 7.93
N LEU A 54 -0.41 -5.51 6.87
CA LEU A 54 -0.29 -6.08 5.52
C LEU A 54 1.15 -5.95 4.99
N GLU A 55 1.75 -4.76 5.07
CA GLU A 55 3.13 -4.54 4.63
C GLU A 55 4.13 -5.43 5.35
N TYR A 56 3.95 -5.61 6.67
CA TYR A 56 4.80 -6.52 7.43
C TYR A 56 4.66 -7.96 6.94
N MET A 57 3.44 -8.44 6.71
CA MET A 57 3.18 -9.77 6.17
C MET A 57 3.76 -9.94 4.77
N LEU A 58 3.59 -8.96 3.87
CA LEU A 58 4.12 -9.00 2.51
C LEU A 58 5.65 -9.08 2.49
N ASN A 59 6.32 -8.30 3.35
CA ASN A 59 7.79 -8.30 3.46
C ASN A 59 8.35 -9.58 4.11
N HIS A 60 7.54 -10.31 4.86
CA HIS A 60 7.95 -11.52 5.58
C HIS A 60 7.22 -12.78 5.09
N ALA A 61 6.61 -12.71 3.89
CA ALA A 61 5.82 -13.80 3.32
C ALA A 61 6.61 -15.10 3.10
N GLN A 62 7.93 -15.01 2.99
CA GLN A 62 8.82 -16.16 2.84
C GLN A 62 9.09 -16.90 4.17
N GLN A 63 8.73 -16.33 5.30
CA GLN A 63 8.85 -16.99 6.59
C GLN A 63 7.75 -18.03 6.75
N GLU A 64 8.09 -19.20 7.27
CA GLU A 64 7.13 -20.25 7.56
C GLU A 64 6.06 -19.77 8.55
N ILE A 65 6.49 -19.05 9.58
CA ILE A 65 5.61 -18.46 10.60
C ILE A 65 6.12 -17.06 10.98
N ILE A 66 5.23 -16.08 10.95
CA ILE A 66 5.43 -14.76 11.54
C ILE A 66 4.91 -14.80 12.98
N TYR A 67 5.80 -14.71 13.96
CA TYR A 67 5.42 -14.80 15.36
C TYR A 67 4.61 -13.58 15.82
N LYS A 68 3.64 -13.78 16.72
CA LYS A 68 2.80 -12.71 17.29
C LYS A 68 3.64 -11.54 17.80
N ARG A 69 4.70 -11.83 18.55
CA ARG A 69 5.59 -10.81 19.13
C ARG A 69 6.27 -9.95 18.08
N GLN A 70 6.73 -10.57 16.97
CA GLN A 70 7.34 -9.84 15.85
C GLN A 70 6.34 -8.88 15.24
N LEU A 71 5.12 -9.36 14.95
CA LEU A 71 4.06 -8.57 14.36
C LEU A 71 3.62 -7.44 15.31
N THR A 72 3.43 -7.71 16.58
CA THR A 72 3.08 -6.72 17.60
C THR A 72 4.15 -5.61 17.69
N ASN A 73 5.42 -5.99 17.74
CA ASN A 73 6.52 -5.02 17.76
C ASN A 73 6.59 -4.19 16.47
N ALA A 74 6.33 -4.78 15.31
CA ALA A 74 6.30 -4.07 14.04
C ALA A 74 5.16 -3.03 13.98
N LEU A 75 3.99 -3.34 14.54
CA LEU A 75 2.84 -2.47 14.53
C LEU A 75 2.94 -1.31 15.55
N TRP A 76 3.39 -1.59 16.76
CA TRP A 76 3.36 -0.65 17.90
C TRP A 76 4.73 -0.23 18.41
N GLY A 77 5.83 -0.81 17.89
CA GLY A 77 7.19 -0.52 18.35
C GLY A 77 7.40 -0.94 19.82
N GLU A 78 8.08 -0.10 20.58
CA GLU A 78 8.36 -0.33 22.00
C GLU A 78 7.09 -0.50 22.87
N ARG A 79 5.97 0.10 22.43
CA ARG A 79 4.68 -0.07 23.10
C ARG A 79 4.07 -1.45 22.90
N GLY A 80 4.61 -2.25 21.98
CA GLY A 80 4.10 -3.58 21.65
C GLY A 80 4.06 -4.52 22.85
N GLN A 81 4.99 -4.38 23.79
CA GLN A 81 5.03 -5.19 25.03
C GLN A 81 3.84 -4.97 25.96
N PHE A 82 3.15 -3.83 25.87
CA PHE A 82 1.97 -3.47 26.66
C PHE A 82 0.65 -3.72 25.93
N ILE A 83 0.72 -4.15 24.65
CA ILE A 83 -0.46 -4.37 23.83
C ILE A 83 -1.00 -5.78 24.09
N SER A 84 -2.29 -5.87 24.40
CA SER A 84 -2.96 -7.15 24.58
C SER A 84 -3.09 -7.95 23.29
N ASP A 85 -3.09 -9.27 23.39
CA ASP A 85 -3.36 -10.18 22.26
C ASP A 85 -4.70 -9.87 21.56
N ALA A 86 -5.67 -9.33 22.30
CA ALA A 86 -6.97 -8.93 21.75
C ALA A 86 -6.86 -7.83 20.69
N ASN A 87 -5.97 -6.84 20.89
CA ASN A 87 -5.76 -5.76 19.93
C ASN A 87 -5.16 -6.28 18.62
N LEU A 88 -4.16 -7.16 18.71
CA LEU A 88 -3.60 -7.81 17.52
C LEU A 88 -4.67 -8.65 16.80
N THR A 89 -5.42 -9.44 17.55
CA THR A 89 -6.51 -10.28 17.01
C THR A 89 -7.55 -9.43 16.27
N GLN A 90 -7.91 -8.28 16.81
CA GLN A 90 -8.83 -7.35 16.16
C GLN A 90 -8.28 -6.80 14.83
N ILE A 91 -7.01 -6.40 14.79
CA ILE A 91 -6.37 -5.92 13.54
C ILE A 91 -6.35 -7.03 12.49
N LEU A 92 -5.99 -8.26 12.88
CA LEU A 92 -5.97 -9.42 11.99
C LEU A 92 -7.38 -9.75 11.48
N TYR A 93 -8.40 -9.71 12.33
CA TYR A 93 -9.79 -9.92 11.95
C TYR A 93 -10.25 -8.87 10.91
N LEU A 94 -10.01 -7.58 11.18
CA LEU A 94 -10.39 -6.50 10.27
C LEU A 94 -9.65 -6.61 8.92
N LEU A 95 -8.35 -6.91 8.96
CA LEU A 95 -7.58 -7.11 7.73
C LEU A 95 -8.11 -8.30 6.92
N ARG A 96 -8.39 -9.43 7.58
CA ARG A 96 -8.97 -10.62 6.92
C ARG A 96 -10.32 -10.30 6.29
N ARG A 97 -11.17 -9.53 6.97
CA ARG A 97 -12.46 -9.08 6.44
C ARG A 97 -12.29 -8.24 5.17
N ASP A 98 -11.38 -7.27 5.19
CA ASP A 98 -11.11 -6.40 4.05
C ASP A 98 -10.58 -7.20 2.85
N LEU A 99 -9.60 -8.09 3.10
CA LEU A 99 -9.01 -8.95 2.06
C LEU A 99 -10.04 -9.94 1.49
N LYS A 100 -10.86 -10.57 2.34
CA LYS A 100 -11.94 -11.47 1.90
C LYS A 100 -12.96 -10.75 1.03
N GLY A 101 -13.38 -9.55 1.41
CA GLY A 101 -14.29 -8.71 0.63
C GLY A 101 -13.71 -8.29 -0.72
N PHE A 102 -12.40 -8.40 -0.88
CA PHE A 102 -11.68 -8.09 -2.12
C PHE A 102 -11.27 -9.32 -2.95
N GLY A 103 -11.61 -10.53 -2.49
CA GLY A 103 -11.32 -11.79 -3.21
C GLY A 103 -10.03 -12.49 -2.75
N LEU A 104 -9.38 -12.02 -1.69
CA LEU A 104 -8.20 -12.63 -1.08
C LEU A 104 -8.55 -13.33 0.24
N SER A 105 -9.48 -14.29 0.21
CA SER A 105 -9.98 -14.98 1.40
C SER A 105 -8.93 -15.83 2.12
N GLN A 106 -7.95 -16.36 1.37
CA GLN A 106 -6.89 -17.23 1.88
C GLN A 106 -5.52 -16.55 1.82
N PHE A 107 -5.45 -15.27 2.14
CA PHE A 107 -4.17 -14.56 2.13
C PHE A 107 -3.25 -15.01 3.27
N PHE A 108 -3.79 -15.25 4.44
CA PHE A 108 -3.04 -15.76 5.60
C PHE A 108 -3.92 -16.60 6.52
N SER A 109 -3.30 -17.54 7.22
CA SER A 109 -3.89 -18.36 8.27
C SER A 109 -3.31 -18.03 9.65
N THR A 110 -4.04 -18.39 10.70
CA THR A 110 -3.58 -18.22 12.09
C THR A 110 -3.04 -19.53 12.61
N VAL A 111 -1.81 -19.52 13.11
CA VAL A 111 -1.20 -20.65 13.82
C VAL A 111 -1.49 -20.45 15.31
N PRO A 112 -2.32 -21.31 15.94
CA PRO A 112 -2.73 -21.14 17.33
C PRO A 112 -1.55 -20.95 18.27
N ARG A 113 -1.65 -19.98 19.18
CA ARG A 113 -0.64 -19.62 20.19
C ARG A 113 0.69 -19.10 19.65
N THR A 114 1.02 -19.32 18.38
CA THR A 114 2.33 -19.03 17.79
C THR A 114 2.32 -17.73 17.00
N GLY A 115 1.47 -17.63 15.98
CA GLY A 115 1.49 -16.48 15.06
C GLY A 115 0.57 -16.63 13.88
N ILE A 116 1.06 -16.21 12.73
CA ILE A 116 0.37 -16.29 11.45
C ILE A 116 1.30 -16.86 10.38
N LYS A 117 0.72 -17.46 9.36
CA LYS A 117 1.39 -17.90 8.14
C LYS A 117 0.78 -17.18 6.96
N VAL A 118 1.59 -16.64 6.07
CA VAL A 118 1.13 -16.10 4.78
C VAL A 118 0.99 -17.27 3.82
N ASP A 119 -0.22 -17.49 3.33
CA ASP A 119 -0.54 -18.60 2.43
C ASP A 119 -0.56 -18.14 0.96
N ALA A 120 -0.58 -16.83 0.72
CA ALA A 120 -0.57 -16.24 -0.62
C ALA A 120 0.83 -16.26 -1.22
N GLU A 121 0.92 -16.50 -2.53
CA GLU A 121 2.15 -16.31 -3.31
C GLU A 121 2.41 -14.82 -3.51
N ILE A 122 3.61 -14.36 -3.13
CA ILE A 122 4.00 -12.95 -3.20
C ILE A 122 5.21 -12.77 -4.11
N ILE A 123 5.06 -11.96 -5.16
CA ILE A 123 6.14 -11.52 -6.03
C ILE A 123 6.36 -10.02 -5.83
N ILE A 124 7.58 -9.62 -5.52
CA ILE A 124 7.94 -8.23 -5.24
C ILE A 124 8.57 -7.62 -6.49
N SER A 125 8.00 -6.51 -6.97
CA SER A 125 8.55 -5.71 -8.06
C SER A 125 8.88 -4.31 -7.56
N ASN A 126 10.13 -3.93 -7.67
CA ASN A 126 10.59 -2.59 -7.33
C ASN A 126 10.55 -1.72 -8.59
N GLU A 127 9.55 -0.87 -8.72
CA GLU A 127 9.46 0.10 -9.80
C GLU A 127 9.88 1.49 -9.32
N LYS A 128 10.67 2.20 -10.15
CA LYS A 128 10.85 3.63 -9.95
C LYS A 128 9.52 4.32 -10.27
N PRO A 129 9.00 5.22 -9.40
CA PRO A 129 7.74 5.89 -9.66
C PRO A 129 7.81 6.61 -11.00
N LYS A 130 7.04 6.17 -11.97
CA LYS A 130 6.85 6.91 -13.21
C LYS A 130 6.20 8.23 -12.83
N LYS A 131 6.90 9.34 -13.08
CA LYS A 131 6.39 10.71 -12.87
C LYS A 131 5.21 10.94 -13.82
N THR A 132 4.02 10.49 -13.46
CA THR A 132 2.78 10.70 -14.23
C THR A 132 2.18 12.11 -14.04
N SER A 133 2.88 13.01 -13.36
CA SER A 133 2.36 14.34 -13.03
C SER A 133 2.58 15.42 -14.10
N SER A 134 3.40 15.16 -15.14
CA SER A 134 3.71 16.22 -16.13
C SER A 134 2.66 16.34 -17.24
N LEU A 135 2.06 15.24 -17.66
CA LEU A 135 1.10 15.25 -18.78
C LEU A 135 -0.22 15.95 -18.42
N ARG A 136 -0.76 15.74 -17.22
CA ARG A 136 -1.99 16.43 -16.79
C ARG A 136 -1.81 17.95 -16.65
N ARG A 137 -0.64 18.42 -16.15
CA ARG A 137 -0.35 19.86 -16.04
C ARG A 137 -0.12 20.49 -17.41
N ALA A 138 0.48 19.77 -18.35
CA ALA A 138 0.66 20.26 -19.70
C ALA A 138 -0.69 20.40 -20.43
N GLN A 139 -1.56 19.40 -20.38
CA GLN A 139 -2.91 19.47 -20.97
C GLN A 139 -3.75 20.62 -20.41
N TYR A 140 -3.69 20.85 -19.09
CA TYR A 140 -4.42 21.97 -18.47
C TYR A 140 -3.92 23.33 -18.95
N LYS A 141 -2.60 23.52 -19.11
CA LYS A 141 -2.04 24.77 -19.68
C LYS A 141 -2.52 25.01 -21.11
N TYR A 142 -2.53 24.00 -21.95
CA TYR A 142 -3.03 24.14 -23.33
C TYR A 142 -4.53 24.41 -23.40
N MET A 143 -5.33 23.80 -22.53
CA MET A 143 -6.76 24.12 -22.42
C MET A 143 -6.99 25.58 -22.03
N VAL A 144 -6.27 26.09 -21.02
CA VAL A 144 -6.42 27.49 -20.59
C VAL A 144 -6.02 28.46 -21.70
N LEU A 145 -4.92 28.20 -22.43
CA LEU A 145 -4.49 29.02 -23.56
C LEU A 145 -5.50 29.00 -24.71
N PHE A 146 -6.11 27.85 -25.01
CA PHE A 146 -7.15 27.72 -26.03
C PHE A 146 -8.39 28.56 -25.69
N PHE A 147 -8.90 28.49 -24.46
CA PHE A 147 -10.04 29.32 -24.02
C PHE A 147 -9.71 30.81 -23.99
N ALA A 148 -8.48 31.18 -23.61
CA ALA A 148 -8.03 32.58 -23.63
C ALA A 148 -7.98 33.14 -25.06
N SER A 149 -7.49 32.38 -26.04
CA SER A 149 -7.44 32.77 -27.44
C SER A 149 -8.86 32.93 -28.04
N LEU A 150 -9.77 32.03 -27.70
CA LEU A 150 -11.16 32.07 -28.15
C LEU A 150 -11.87 33.32 -27.60
N SER A 151 -11.64 33.67 -26.33
CA SER A 151 -12.17 34.88 -25.70
C SER A 151 -11.66 36.17 -26.35
N MET A 152 -10.36 36.21 -26.72
CA MET A 152 -9.81 37.38 -27.47
C MET A 152 -10.46 37.55 -28.84
N ILE A 153 -10.70 36.45 -29.58
CA ILE A 153 -11.33 36.52 -30.91
C ILE A 153 -12.76 37.05 -30.81
N THR A 154 -13.54 36.58 -29.82
CA THR A 154 -14.91 37.06 -29.62
C THR A 154 -14.95 38.54 -29.24
N MET A 155 -14.01 39.03 -28.46
CA MET A 155 -13.89 40.43 -28.09
C MET A 155 -13.55 41.33 -29.31
N ILE A 156 -12.65 40.87 -30.20
CA ILE A 156 -12.30 41.61 -31.42
C ILE A 156 -13.51 41.72 -32.35
N ILE A 157 -14.26 40.64 -32.56
CA ILE A 157 -15.48 40.64 -33.39
C ILE A 157 -16.51 41.60 -32.83
N PHE A 158 -16.68 41.69 -31.51
CA PHE A 158 -17.62 42.60 -30.86
C PHE A 158 -17.23 44.07 -30.99
N LEU A 159 -15.93 44.41 -31.06
CA LEU A 159 -15.42 45.76 -31.22
C LEU A 159 -15.43 46.26 -32.67
N THR A 160 -15.63 45.36 -33.64
CA THR A 160 -15.67 45.70 -35.11
C THR A 160 -17.08 45.80 -35.65
N GLN A 161 -18.11 45.61 -34.82
CA GLN A 161 -19.52 45.90 -35.19
C GLN A 161 -19.95 47.23 -34.58
#